data_708cfe9eedfec14ece5d5bd6fe2e0406
#
_entry.id   708cfe9eedfec14ece5d5bd6fe2e0406
#
_cell.length_a   1.000
_cell.length_b   1.000
_cell.length_c   1.000
_cell.angle_alpha   90.00
_cell.angle_beta   90.00
_cell.angle_gamma   90.00
#
_symmetry.space_group_name_H-M   'P 1'
#
loop_
_entity.id
_entity.type
_entity.pdbx_description
1 polymer ?
#
loop_
_entity_poly.entity_id
_entity_poly.type
_entity_poly.pdbx_seq_one_letter_code
_entity_poly.pdbx_strand_id
1 'polypeptide(L)'
;MPNIILFDLDDTILDFHKSEKAAITETMSQLGAPVSEQNIALYSKINDSMWKKLERGELTRAQVLLNRFEEFFGAIGIECSPLSAKKLYEHYLSGQCFFIDGAQKILKRLYLEYELYIISNGTAHVQDGRIAAAGIAKYFKDIFISDKIGVNKPSREFFEYCEKQIPDFDKRRALIVGDSPSSDILGGINAGIATCRFNPHKKPNPEDIQPDYEINSLSQLPAVLDNFFGKADKQTGN
;
A
#
# COMPACT_ATOMS: atom_id res chain seq x y z
N MET A 1 26.66 4.06 -4.62
CA MET A 1 25.29 4.45 -4.25
C MET A 1 24.46 3.18 -4.14
N PRO A 2 23.59 3.05 -3.15
CA PRO A 2 22.75 1.86 -2.99
C PRO A 2 21.69 1.75 -4.11
N ASN A 3 21.28 0.53 -4.38
CA ASN A 3 20.08 0.25 -5.18
C ASN A 3 18.88 0.19 -4.23
N ILE A 4 17.89 1.03 -4.45
CA ILE A 4 16.79 1.29 -3.52
C ILE A 4 15.49 0.73 -4.10
N ILE A 5 14.71 0.03 -3.28
CA ILE A 5 13.38 -0.41 -3.62
C ILE A 5 12.38 0.15 -2.61
N LEU A 6 11.43 0.95 -3.10
CA LEU A 6 10.33 1.50 -2.33
C LEU A 6 9.10 0.61 -2.56
N PHE A 7 8.78 -0.24 -1.59
CA PHE A 7 7.62 -1.12 -1.66
C PHE A 7 6.37 -0.49 -1.07
N ASP A 8 5.27 -0.52 -1.80
CA ASP A 8 3.97 -0.44 -1.18
C ASP A 8 3.70 -1.67 -0.30
N LEU A 9 2.80 -1.54 0.68
CA LEU A 9 2.51 -2.61 1.63
C LEU A 9 1.25 -3.39 1.25
N ASP A 10 0.12 -2.68 1.04
CA ASP A 10 -1.20 -3.25 0.87
C ASP A 10 -1.42 -3.77 -0.55
N ASP A 11 -1.86 -5.01 -0.68
CA ASP A 11 -2.01 -5.73 -1.95
C ASP A 11 -0.73 -5.82 -2.81
N THR A 12 0.42 -5.49 -2.19
CA THR A 12 1.76 -5.68 -2.76
C THR A 12 2.60 -6.67 -1.96
N ILE A 13 2.72 -6.48 -0.64
CA ILE A 13 3.40 -7.40 0.29
C ILE A 13 2.38 -8.16 1.14
N LEU A 14 1.40 -7.44 1.69
CA LEU A 14 0.32 -8.00 2.50
C LEU A 14 -1.00 -7.91 1.73
N ASP A 15 -1.75 -9.01 1.72
CA ASP A 15 -3.08 -9.13 1.13
C ASP A 15 -4.08 -8.33 1.98
N PHE A 16 -4.31 -7.08 1.54
CA PHE A 16 -5.23 -6.18 2.24
C PHE A 16 -6.66 -6.68 2.14
N HIS A 17 -7.08 -7.19 1.00
CA HIS A 17 -8.45 -7.67 0.82
C HIS A 17 -8.81 -8.80 1.79
N LYS A 18 -7.90 -9.75 2.04
CA LYS A 18 -8.11 -10.78 3.07
C LYS A 18 -8.12 -10.19 4.48
N SER A 19 -7.23 -9.26 4.76
CA SER A 19 -7.12 -8.59 6.06
C SER A 19 -8.37 -7.77 6.35
N GLU A 20 -8.85 -7.00 5.36
CA GLU A 20 -10.07 -6.21 5.41
C GLU A 20 -11.29 -7.09 5.68
N LYS A 21 -11.44 -8.18 4.89
CA LYS A 21 -12.56 -9.14 5.05
C LYS A 21 -12.59 -9.70 6.47
N ALA A 22 -11.46 -10.13 7.01
CA ALA A 22 -11.37 -10.63 8.37
C ALA A 22 -11.74 -9.55 9.39
N ALA A 23 -11.17 -8.36 9.29
CA ALA A 23 -11.39 -7.27 10.23
C ALA A 23 -12.84 -6.76 10.22
N ILE A 24 -13.48 -6.60 9.04
CA ILE A 24 -14.87 -6.15 8.97
C ILE A 24 -15.84 -7.21 9.47
N THR A 25 -15.57 -8.50 9.23
CA THR A 25 -16.36 -9.62 9.74
C THR A 25 -16.40 -9.59 11.26
N GLU A 26 -15.26 -9.48 11.93
CA GLU A 26 -15.16 -9.39 13.38
C GLU A 26 -15.81 -8.11 13.91
N THR A 27 -15.61 -6.99 13.23
CA THR A 27 -16.23 -5.70 13.60
C THR A 27 -17.76 -5.80 13.57
N MET A 28 -18.34 -6.33 12.50
CA MET A 28 -19.80 -6.49 12.36
C MET A 28 -20.32 -7.47 13.43
N SER A 29 -19.64 -8.59 13.63
CA SER A 29 -20.02 -9.57 14.66
C SER A 29 -20.05 -8.94 16.06
N GLN A 30 -19.02 -8.18 16.42
CA GLN A 30 -18.93 -7.51 17.72
C GLN A 30 -19.99 -6.42 17.93
N LEU A 31 -20.44 -5.78 16.84
CA LEU A 31 -21.49 -4.75 16.88
C LEU A 31 -22.90 -5.35 16.78
N GLY A 32 -23.04 -6.67 16.65
CA GLY A 32 -24.34 -7.32 16.43
C GLY A 32 -24.96 -6.99 15.05
N ALA A 33 -24.16 -6.53 14.11
CA ALA A 33 -24.59 -6.22 12.74
C ALA A 33 -24.62 -7.49 11.88
N PRO A 34 -25.51 -7.57 10.85
CA PRO A 34 -25.65 -8.77 10.04
C PRO A 34 -24.42 -9.04 9.18
N VAL A 35 -23.70 -10.11 9.50
CA VAL A 35 -22.54 -10.59 8.73
C VAL A 35 -23.04 -11.40 7.52
N SER A 36 -22.72 -10.94 6.32
CA SER A 36 -22.96 -11.64 5.06
C SER A 36 -21.89 -11.30 4.03
N GLU A 37 -21.66 -12.19 3.06
CA GLU A 37 -20.72 -11.90 1.94
C GLU A 37 -21.13 -10.63 1.17
N GLN A 38 -22.42 -10.36 1.05
CA GLN A 38 -22.94 -9.16 0.37
C GLN A 38 -22.56 -7.88 1.13
N ASN A 39 -22.74 -7.87 2.46
CA ASN A 39 -22.40 -6.72 3.30
C ASN A 39 -20.89 -6.50 3.35
N ILE A 40 -20.11 -7.57 3.41
CA ILE A 40 -18.64 -7.49 3.37
C ILE A 40 -18.18 -6.88 2.03
N ALA A 41 -18.72 -7.36 0.90
CA ALA A 41 -18.37 -6.82 -0.42
C ALA A 41 -18.83 -5.36 -0.58
N LEU A 42 -19.99 -5.00 -0.03
CA LEU A 42 -20.46 -3.61 -0.01
C LEU A 42 -19.51 -2.71 0.77
N TYR A 43 -19.11 -3.13 1.97
CA TYR A 43 -18.12 -2.37 2.77
C TYR A 43 -16.82 -2.17 2.02
N SER A 44 -16.27 -3.24 1.42
CA SER A 44 -15.01 -3.15 0.65
C SER A 44 -15.12 -2.16 -0.51
N LYS A 45 -16.24 -2.16 -1.24
CA LYS A 45 -16.50 -1.20 -2.32
C LYS A 45 -16.56 0.25 -1.82
N ILE A 46 -17.24 0.49 -0.70
CA ILE A 46 -17.34 1.81 -0.08
C ILE A 46 -15.95 2.26 0.39
N ASN A 47 -15.21 1.39 1.10
CA ASN A 47 -13.87 1.68 1.58
C ASN A 47 -12.91 2.06 0.45
N ASP A 48 -12.86 1.27 -0.63
CA ASP A 48 -12.04 1.56 -1.82
C ASP A 48 -12.42 2.93 -2.45
N SER A 49 -13.72 3.22 -2.57
CA SER A 49 -14.20 4.52 -3.06
C SER A 49 -13.72 5.70 -2.20
N MET A 50 -13.76 5.55 -0.87
CA MET A 50 -13.35 6.60 0.06
C MET A 50 -11.84 6.86 0.00
N TRP A 51 -11.01 5.80 -0.09
CA TRP A 51 -9.56 5.95 -0.24
C TRP A 51 -9.20 6.63 -1.57
N LYS A 52 -9.90 6.29 -2.67
CA LYS A 52 -9.72 6.98 -3.96
C LYS A 52 -10.08 8.47 -3.90
N LYS A 53 -11.10 8.85 -3.12
CA LYS A 53 -11.43 10.26 -2.87
C LYS A 53 -10.31 10.98 -2.09
N LEU A 54 -9.66 10.30 -1.12
CA LEU A 54 -8.49 10.85 -0.44
C LEU A 54 -7.33 11.11 -1.40
N GLU A 55 -7.02 10.14 -2.26
CA GLU A 55 -5.94 10.26 -3.27
C GLU A 55 -6.13 11.44 -4.21
N ARG A 56 -7.41 11.78 -4.53
CA ARG A 56 -7.77 12.95 -5.33
C ARG A 56 -7.90 14.25 -4.53
N GLY A 57 -7.68 14.20 -3.21
CA GLY A 57 -7.81 15.37 -2.32
C GLY A 57 -9.25 15.81 -2.05
N GLU A 58 -10.25 14.98 -2.39
CA GLU A 58 -11.68 15.28 -2.18
C GLU A 58 -12.11 15.07 -0.72
N LEU A 59 -11.41 14.21 0.01
CA LEU A 59 -11.65 13.92 1.42
C LEU A 59 -10.35 13.97 2.21
N THR A 60 -10.47 14.35 3.48
CA THR A 60 -9.40 14.17 4.47
C THR A 60 -9.38 12.73 4.97
N ARG A 61 -8.24 12.27 5.48
CA ARG A 61 -8.13 10.94 6.13
C ARG A 61 -9.18 10.74 7.24
N ALA A 62 -9.39 11.75 8.09
CA ALA A 62 -10.38 11.66 9.14
C ALA A 62 -11.79 11.41 8.60
N GLN A 63 -12.15 12.06 7.49
CA GLN A 63 -13.43 11.83 6.80
C GLN A 63 -13.50 10.42 6.22
N VAL A 64 -12.46 9.92 5.55
CA VAL A 64 -12.42 8.54 5.03
C VAL A 64 -12.68 7.53 6.13
N LEU A 65 -11.98 7.67 7.27
CA LEU A 65 -12.04 6.71 8.38
C LEU A 65 -13.39 6.64 9.08
N LEU A 66 -14.20 7.70 9.04
CA LEU A 66 -15.53 7.74 9.63
C LEU A 66 -16.64 7.53 8.59
N ASN A 67 -16.60 8.29 7.48
CA ASN A 67 -17.69 8.31 6.50
C ASN A 67 -17.91 6.93 5.84
N ARG A 68 -16.87 6.11 5.72
CA ARG A 68 -17.02 4.74 5.20
C ARG A 68 -17.98 3.90 6.04
N PHE A 69 -18.00 4.09 7.38
CA PHE A 69 -18.94 3.39 8.26
C PHE A 69 -20.31 4.04 8.27
N GLU A 70 -20.39 5.38 8.17
CA GLU A 70 -21.67 6.09 8.03
C GLU A 70 -22.40 5.65 6.77
N GLU A 71 -21.71 5.66 5.61
CA GLU A 71 -22.27 5.24 4.35
C GLU A 71 -22.65 3.75 4.37
N PHE A 72 -21.77 2.90 4.93
CA PHE A 72 -22.03 1.48 5.03
C PHE A 72 -23.26 1.15 5.89
N PHE A 73 -23.36 1.71 7.08
CA PHE A 73 -24.49 1.45 7.98
C PHE A 73 -25.79 2.02 7.43
N GLY A 74 -25.75 3.21 6.82
CA GLY A 74 -26.90 3.76 6.09
C GLY A 74 -27.36 2.86 4.96
N ALA A 75 -26.45 2.27 4.19
CA ALA A 75 -26.78 1.41 3.07
C ALA A 75 -27.40 0.05 3.49
N ILE A 76 -27.03 -0.49 4.65
CA ILE A 76 -27.60 -1.74 5.18
C ILE A 76 -28.75 -1.51 6.17
N GLY A 77 -29.12 -0.23 6.44
CA GLY A 77 -30.29 0.14 7.26
C GLY A 77 -30.15 -0.19 8.74
N ILE A 78 -28.95 -0.05 9.31
CA ILE A 78 -28.71 -0.28 10.74
C ILE A 78 -28.21 0.97 11.45
N GLU A 79 -28.55 1.10 12.73
CA GLU A 79 -28.06 2.15 13.60
C GLU A 79 -26.87 1.63 14.42
N CYS A 80 -25.64 1.96 13.98
CA CYS A 80 -24.40 1.68 14.70
C CYS A 80 -23.52 2.93 14.73
N SER A 81 -22.73 3.05 15.80
CA SER A 81 -21.77 4.17 15.91
C SER A 81 -20.61 4.01 14.94
N PRO A 82 -20.42 4.92 13.96
CA PRO A 82 -19.26 4.89 13.05
C PRO A 82 -17.93 4.96 13.79
N LEU A 83 -17.87 5.71 14.89
CA LEU A 83 -16.67 5.83 15.72
C LEU A 83 -16.32 4.50 16.44
N SER A 84 -17.34 3.79 16.95
CA SER A 84 -17.13 2.47 17.56
C SER A 84 -16.69 1.45 16.53
N ALA A 85 -17.32 1.45 15.36
CA ALA A 85 -16.94 0.59 14.24
C ALA A 85 -15.50 0.85 13.76
N LYS A 86 -15.12 2.13 13.60
CA LYS A 86 -13.75 2.53 13.27
C LYS A 86 -12.74 1.93 14.25
N LYS A 87 -12.97 2.10 15.57
CA LYS A 87 -12.03 1.61 16.60
C LYS A 87 -11.89 0.07 16.57
N LEU A 88 -13.00 -0.64 16.46
CA LEU A 88 -13.01 -2.10 16.37
C LEU A 88 -12.31 -2.59 15.10
N TYR A 89 -12.66 -2.00 13.96
CA TYR A 89 -12.07 -2.35 12.68
C TYR A 89 -10.55 -2.14 12.67
N GLU A 90 -10.08 -0.99 13.14
CA GLU A 90 -8.64 -0.70 13.23
C GLU A 90 -7.93 -1.66 14.19
N HIS A 91 -8.56 -2.01 15.31
CA HIS A 91 -8.06 -3.00 16.25
C HIS A 91 -7.89 -4.37 15.57
N TYR A 92 -8.94 -4.89 14.92
CA TYR A 92 -8.86 -6.18 14.26
C TYR A 92 -7.91 -6.16 13.07
N LEU A 93 -7.95 -5.10 12.26
CA LEU A 93 -7.08 -4.98 11.09
C LEU A 93 -5.60 -4.93 11.46
N SER A 94 -5.24 -4.26 12.55
CA SER A 94 -3.84 -4.14 13.00
C SER A 94 -3.18 -5.48 13.32
N GLY A 95 -3.96 -6.51 13.66
CA GLY A 95 -3.48 -7.88 13.88
C GLY A 95 -3.40 -8.76 12.63
N GLN A 96 -3.91 -8.30 11.48
CA GLN A 96 -3.96 -9.12 10.26
C GLN A 96 -2.68 -9.00 9.44
N CYS A 97 -2.11 -10.14 9.05
CA CYS A 97 -0.85 -10.19 8.30
C CYS A 97 -0.83 -11.28 7.22
N PHE A 98 -1.91 -11.41 6.45
CA PHE A 98 -1.92 -12.30 5.29
C PHE A 98 -0.92 -11.81 4.24
N PHE A 99 -0.09 -12.71 3.74
CA PHE A 99 0.90 -12.36 2.72
C PHE A 99 0.35 -12.54 1.30
N ILE A 100 0.77 -11.66 0.40
CA ILE A 100 0.72 -11.93 -1.04
C ILE A 100 1.64 -13.13 -1.36
N ASP A 101 1.22 -13.98 -2.30
CA ASP A 101 1.99 -15.15 -2.67
C ASP A 101 3.42 -14.79 -3.11
N GLY A 102 4.38 -15.49 -2.53
CA GLY A 102 5.80 -15.25 -2.78
C GLY A 102 6.43 -14.06 -2.04
N ALA A 103 5.66 -13.19 -1.36
CA ALA A 103 6.17 -11.97 -0.73
C ALA A 103 7.26 -12.25 0.33
N GLN A 104 7.04 -13.21 1.21
CA GLN A 104 8.05 -13.56 2.22
C GLN A 104 9.36 -14.04 1.59
N LYS A 105 9.27 -14.83 0.50
CA LYS A 105 10.44 -15.37 -0.19
C LYS A 105 11.21 -14.26 -0.88
N ILE A 106 10.51 -13.34 -1.55
CA ILE A 106 11.16 -12.25 -2.27
C ILE A 106 11.83 -11.27 -1.31
N LEU A 107 11.18 -10.89 -0.20
CA LEU A 107 11.78 -10.02 0.80
C LEU A 107 13.07 -10.61 1.39
N LYS A 108 13.05 -11.91 1.77
CA LYS A 108 14.25 -12.61 2.26
C LYS A 108 15.42 -12.64 1.26
N ARG A 109 15.14 -12.60 -0.02
CA ARG A 109 16.17 -12.52 -1.05
C ARG A 109 16.67 -11.10 -1.23
N LEU A 110 15.76 -10.16 -1.43
CA LEU A 110 16.12 -8.81 -1.87
C LEU A 110 16.84 -7.99 -0.79
N TYR A 111 16.51 -8.18 0.50
CA TYR A 111 17.16 -7.39 1.57
C TYR A 111 18.67 -7.65 1.70
N LEU A 112 19.20 -8.71 1.07
CA LEU A 112 20.64 -9.02 1.05
C LEU A 112 21.40 -8.21 0.00
N GLU A 113 20.70 -7.71 -1.03
CA GLU A 113 21.30 -7.08 -2.21
C GLU A 113 20.88 -5.62 -2.39
N TYR A 114 19.71 -5.25 -1.82
CA TYR A 114 19.07 -3.95 -2.02
C TYR A 114 18.71 -3.30 -0.69
N GLU A 115 18.61 -1.98 -0.67
CA GLU A 115 18.00 -1.26 0.45
C GLU A 115 16.50 -1.17 0.22
N LEU A 116 15.73 -1.79 1.12
CA LEU A 116 14.28 -1.88 1.03
C LEU A 116 13.64 -0.86 1.98
N TYR A 117 12.60 -0.19 1.51
CA TYR A 117 11.79 0.75 2.26
C TYR A 117 10.31 0.45 2.03
N ILE A 118 9.46 0.72 3.02
CA ILE A 118 7.99 0.68 2.85
C ILE A 118 7.49 2.11 2.62
N ILE A 119 6.57 2.27 1.68
CA ILE A 119 5.81 3.49 1.40
C ILE A 119 4.31 3.18 1.44
N SER A 120 3.56 3.65 2.45
CA SER A 120 2.15 3.27 2.62
C SER A 120 1.24 4.46 2.89
N ASN A 121 0.04 4.45 2.30
CA ASN A 121 -1.04 5.39 2.57
C ASN A 121 -1.94 5.00 3.77
N GLY A 122 -1.65 3.89 4.43
CA GLY A 122 -2.46 3.40 5.55
C GLY A 122 -2.40 4.26 6.82
N THR A 123 -3.23 3.90 7.80
CA THR A 123 -3.24 4.53 9.13
C THR A 123 -2.06 4.03 9.96
N ALA A 124 -1.34 4.94 10.61
CA ALA A 124 -0.05 4.67 11.26
C ALA A 124 -0.08 3.46 12.20
N HIS A 125 -0.94 3.47 13.23
CA HIS A 125 -0.99 2.39 14.22
C HIS A 125 -1.46 1.04 13.63
N VAL A 126 -2.29 1.08 12.57
CA VAL A 126 -2.73 -0.13 11.86
C VAL A 126 -1.56 -0.75 11.10
N GLN A 127 -0.82 0.06 10.33
CA GLN A 127 0.32 -0.43 9.57
C GLN A 127 1.46 -0.91 10.48
N ASP A 128 1.74 -0.18 11.57
CA ASP A 128 2.73 -0.60 12.57
C ASP A 128 2.36 -1.99 13.15
N GLY A 129 1.08 -2.19 13.49
CA GLY A 129 0.57 -3.47 14.00
C GLY A 129 0.70 -4.59 12.97
N ARG A 130 0.28 -4.37 11.73
CA ARG A 130 0.35 -5.36 10.64
C ARG A 130 1.80 -5.73 10.29
N ILE A 131 2.70 -4.76 10.22
CA ILE A 131 4.13 -4.98 9.97
C ILE A 131 4.76 -5.79 11.11
N ALA A 132 4.41 -5.48 12.35
CA ALA A 132 4.88 -6.22 13.53
C ALA A 132 4.34 -7.66 13.53
N ALA A 133 3.03 -7.85 13.29
CA ALA A 133 2.41 -9.18 13.20
C ALA A 133 3.01 -10.03 12.07
N ALA A 134 3.35 -9.42 10.94
CA ALA A 134 4.01 -10.06 9.81
C ALA A 134 5.50 -10.38 10.08
N GLY A 135 6.13 -9.73 11.06
CA GLY A 135 7.56 -9.90 11.38
C GLY A 135 8.50 -9.45 10.27
N ILE A 136 8.07 -8.49 9.44
CA ILE A 136 8.81 -8.06 8.23
C ILE A 136 9.67 -6.82 8.43
N ALA A 137 9.50 -6.05 9.50
CA ALA A 137 10.24 -4.80 9.74
C ALA A 137 11.77 -4.96 9.56
N LYS A 138 12.31 -6.12 9.93
CA LYS A 138 13.74 -6.45 9.83
C LYS A 138 14.33 -6.44 8.41
N TYR A 139 13.49 -6.48 7.36
CA TYR A 139 13.93 -6.44 5.97
C TYR A 139 14.05 -5.02 5.43
N PHE A 140 13.51 -4.03 6.13
CA PHE A 140 13.43 -2.65 5.66
C PHE A 140 14.36 -1.73 6.46
N LYS A 141 14.98 -0.79 5.76
CA LYS A 141 15.80 0.26 6.38
C LYS A 141 14.95 1.28 7.10
N ASP A 142 13.79 1.65 6.50
CA ASP A 142 12.80 2.53 7.11
C ASP A 142 11.39 2.28 6.54
N ILE A 143 10.37 2.85 7.21
CA ILE A 143 8.96 2.66 6.91
C ILE A 143 8.26 4.01 6.88
N PHE A 144 7.87 4.45 5.68
CA PHE A 144 7.23 5.73 5.42
C PHE A 144 5.72 5.56 5.35
N ILE A 145 5.02 5.99 6.38
CA ILE A 145 3.57 5.94 6.45
C ILE A 145 3.03 7.36 6.34
N SER A 146 2.19 7.62 5.35
CA SER A 146 1.65 8.94 5.03
C SER A 146 0.92 9.60 6.20
N ASP A 147 0.29 8.81 7.08
CA ASP A 147 -0.38 9.29 8.29
C ASP A 147 0.61 9.93 9.30
N LYS A 148 1.84 9.42 9.37
CA LYS A 148 2.93 9.99 10.19
C LYS A 148 3.54 11.25 9.53
N ILE A 149 3.57 11.28 8.20
CA ILE A 149 4.20 12.33 7.41
C ILE A 149 3.24 13.53 7.23
N GLY A 150 1.93 13.27 7.19
CA GLY A 150 0.90 14.28 6.93
C GLY A 150 0.59 14.51 5.45
N VAL A 151 1.23 13.77 4.53
CA VAL A 151 1.04 13.86 3.08
C VAL A 151 0.92 12.45 2.49
N ASN A 152 0.02 12.28 1.51
CA ASN A 152 -0.28 10.97 0.92
C ASN A 152 0.35 10.81 -0.48
N LYS A 153 0.65 9.55 -0.88
CA LYS A 153 0.81 9.20 -2.29
C LYS A 153 -0.53 9.51 -3.02
N PRO A 154 -0.55 10.02 -4.24
CA PRO A 154 0.57 10.20 -5.19
C PRO A 154 1.25 11.58 -5.12
N SER A 155 1.07 12.35 -4.04
CA SER A 155 1.69 13.68 -3.92
C SER A 155 3.22 13.60 -4.03
N ARG A 156 3.79 14.52 -4.80
CA ARG A 156 5.24 14.65 -4.95
C ARG A 156 5.94 14.91 -3.61
N GLU A 157 5.29 15.68 -2.72
CA GLU A 157 5.81 16.04 -1.41
C GLU A 157 6.03 14.81 -0.51
N PHE A 158 5.21 13.74 -0.66
CA PHE A 158 5.43 12.49 0.04
C PHE A 158 6.77 11.85 -0.35
N PHE A 159 7.06 11.79 -1.65
CA PHE A 159 8.32 11.20 -2.15
C PHE A 159 9.51 12.10 -1.85
N GLU A 160 9.37 13.42 -1.94
CA GLU A 160 10.44 14.36 -1.52
C GLU A 160 10.78 14.22 -0.03
N TYR A 161 9.79 13.89 0.81
CA TYR A 161 10.06 13.55 2.21
C TYR A 161 10.89 12.26 2.30
N CYS A 162 10.49 11.19 1.61
CA CYS A 162 11.24 9.93 1.58
C CYS A 162 12.68 10.14 1.09
N GLU A 163 12.86 10.88 -0.01
CA GLU A 163 14.17 11.22 -0.58
C GLU A 163 15.11 11.89 0.43
N LYS A 164 14.57 12.81 1.25
CA LYS A 164 15.36 13.53 2.29
C LYS A 164 15.75 12.63 3.46
N GLN A 165 14.99 11.58 3.75
CA GLN A 165 15.25 10.66 4.87
C GLN A 165 16.17 9.50 4.47
N ILE A 166 16.20 9.14 3.18
CA ILE A 166 17.02 8.03 2.68
C ILE A 166 18.43 8.52 2.37
N PRO A 167 19.48 7.99 3.06
CA PRO A 167 20.86 8.37 2.77
C PRO A 167 21.27 8.05 1.33
N ASP A 168 22.05 8.93 0.71
CA ASP A 168 22.57 8.77 -0.66
C ASP A 168 21.53 8.43 -1.72
N PHE A 169 20.30 8.95 -1.56
CA PHE A 169 19.20 8.70 -2.49
C PHE A 169 19.51 9.23 -3.88
N ASP A 170 19.40 8.35 -4.88
CA ASP A 170 19.46 8.70 -6.31
C ASP A 170 18.24 8.10 -7.03
N LYS A 171 17.40 8.95 -7.62
CA LYS A 171 16.19 8.54 -8.37
C LYS A 171 16.50 7.53 -9.47
N ARG A 172 17.68 7.62 -10.09
CA ARG A 172 18.12 6.70 -11.15
C ARG A 172 18.42 5.29 -10.61
N ARG A 173 18.57 5.15 -9.29
CA ARG A 173 18.83 3.91 -8.54
C ARG A 173 17.72 3.56 -7.57
N ALA A 174 16.52 4.10 -7.79
CA ALA A 174 15.34 3.84 -6.99
C ALA A 174 14.20 3.31 -7.88
N LEU A 175 13.51 2.27 -7.42
CA LEU A 175 12.35 1.68 -8.07
C LEU A 175 11.19 1.59 -7.07
N ILE A 176 10.02 2.11 -7.45
CA ILE A 176 8.78 1.92 -6.70
C ILE A 176 8.14 0.62 -7.18
N VAL A 177 7.73 -0.23 -6.24
CA VAL A 177 6.97 -1.47 -6.51
C VAL A 177 5.65 -1.38 -5.75
N GLY A 178 4.52 -1.33 -6.46
CA GLY A 178 3.18 -1.23 -5.88
C GLY A 178 2.09 -1.70 -6.82
N ASP A 179 0.88 -1.91 -6.31
CA ASP A 179 -0.26 -2.41 -7.10
C ASP A 179 -1.14 -1.29 -7.68
N SER A 180 -1.19 -0.13 -6.98
CA SER A 180 -2.12 0.96 -7.27
C SER A 180 -1.63 1.90 -8.38
N PRO A 181 -2.36 1.98 -9.52
CA PRO A 181 -2.03 2.98 -10.55
C PRO A 181 -2.13 4.41 -10.03
N SER A 182 -3.16 4.74 -9.23
CA SER A 182 -3.46 6.11 -8.79
C SER A 182 -2.58 6.59 -7.64
N SER A 183 -1.95 5.71 -6.86
CA SER A 183 -1.09 6.12 -5.75
C SER A 183 0.39 5.81 -5.99
N ASP A 184 0.73 4.59 -6.39
CA ASP A 184 2.13 4.17 -6.53
C ASP A 184 2.72 4.59 -7.87
N ILE A 185 2.03 4.23 -8.96
CA ILE A 185 2.55 4.50 -10.31
C ILE A 185 2.49 5.98 -10.62
N LEU A 186 1.34 6.62 -10.41
CA LEU A 186 1.21 8.07 -10.56
C LEU A 186 2.16 8.81 -9.62
N GLY A 187 2.33 8.32 -8.39
CA GLY A 187 3.27 8.89 -7.43
C GLY A 187 4.72 8.85 -7.91
N GLY A 188 5.16 7.72 -8.48
CA GLY A 188 6.46 7.58 -9.10
C GLY A 188 6.65 8.52 -10.29
N ILE A 189 5.65 8.60 -11.19
CA ILE A 189 5.64 9.54 -12.31
C ILE A 189 5.82 10.99 -11.81
N ASN A 190 5.02 11.41 -10.80
CA ASN A 190 5.08 12.75 -10.21
C ASN A 190 6.44 13.05 -9.56
N ALA A 191 7.07 12.04 -8.97
CA ALA A 191 8.37 12.16 -8.32
C ALA A 191 9.56 11.99 -9.29
N GLY A 192 9.35 11.49 -10.51
CA GLY A 192 10.41 11.14 -11.45
C GLY A 192 11.23 9.93 -10.99
N ILE A 193 10.59 8.97 -10.33
CA ILE A 193 11.17 7.69 -9.88
C ILE A 193 10.56 6.58 -10.72
N ALA A 194 11.38 5.63 -11.18
CA ALA A 194 10.93 4.48 -11.97
C ALA A 194 9.93 3.62 -11.19
N THR A 195 8.99 3.01 -11.93
CA THR A 195 7.86 2.28 -11.35
C THR A 195 7.73 0.86 -11.90
N CYS A 196 7.36 -0.08 -11.02
CA CYS A 196 6.99 -1.44 -11.35
C CYS A 196 5.61 -1.76 -10.76
N ARG A 197 4.60 -1.88 -11.61
CA ARG A 197 3.26 -2.26 -11.17
C ARG A 197 3.18 -3.76 -10.87
N PHE A 198 2.76 -4.11 -9.67
CA PHE A 198 2.34 -5.47 -9.33
C PHE A 198 0.86 -5.65 -9.70
N ASN A 199 0.57 -6.44 -10.72
CA ASN A 199 -0.78 -6.59 -11.31
C ASN A 199 -1.15 -8.07 -11.49
N PRO A 200 -1.40 -8.83 -10.41
CA PRO A 200 -1.68 -10.26 -10.49
C PRO A 200 -2.98 -10.58 -11.25
N HIS A 201 -3.90 -9.64 -11.30
CA HIS A 201 -5.20 -9.80 -11.97
C HIS A 201 -5.22 -9.26 -13.39
N LYS A 202 -4.11 -8.76 -13.92
CA LYS A 202 -3.99 -8.20 -15.28
C LYS A 202 -5.05 -7.14 -15.61
N LYS A 203 -5.37 -6.31 -14.61
CA LYS A 203 -6.29 -5.18 -14.80
C LYS A 203 -5.64 -4.14 -15.75
N PRO A 204 -6.39 -3.51 -16.66
CA PRO A 204 -5.83 -2.49 -17.54
C PRO A 204 -5.27 -1.31 -16.74
N ASN A 205 -4.21 -0.68 -17.27
CA ASN A 205 -3.74 0.60 -16.78
C ASN A 205 -4.65 1.72 -17.30
N PRO A 206 -4.89 2.79 -16.52
CA PRO A 206 -5.44 4.02 -17.09
C PRO A 206 -4.54 4.53 -18.24
N GLU A 207 -5.14 5.16 -19.27
CA GLU A 207 -4.39 5.57 -20.47
C GLU A 207 -3.24 6.53 -20.17
N ASP A 208 -3.42 7.39 -19.18
CA ASP A 208 -2.47 8.41 -18.74
C ASP A 208 -1.51 7.97 -17.62
N ILE A 209 -1.66 6.74 -17.10
CA ILE A 209 -0.83 6.21 -16.01
C ILE A 209 -0.20 4.89 -16.44
N GLN A 210 1.00 4.97 -17.02
CA GLN A 210 1.72 3.79 -17.50
C GLN A 210 2.96 3.53 -16.63
N PRO A 211 3.11 2.32 -16.06
CA PRO A 211 4.32 1.95 -15.33
C PRO A 211 5.49 1.68 -16.28
N ASP A 212 6.73 1.88 -15.82
CA ASP A 212 7.93 1.50 -16.57
C ASP A 212 8.05 -0.02 -16.72
N TYR A 213 7.58 -0.75 -15.70
CA TYR A 213 7.53 -2.21 -15.66
C TYR A 213 6.21 -2.69 -15.09
N GLU A 214 5.77 -3.89 -15.51
CA GLU A 214 4.62 -4.57 -14.93
C GLU A 214 4.95 -6.05 -14.69
N ILE A 215 4.56 -6.57 -13.52
CA ILE A 215 4.69 -7.97 -13.12
C ILE A 215 3.35 -8.51 -12.62
N ASN A 216 3.08 -9.78 -12.89
CA ASN A 216 1.87 -10.46 -12.41
C ASN A 216 2.15 -11.39 -11.22
N SER A 217 3.42 -11.61 -10.91
CA SER A 217 3.89 -12.39 -9.77
C SER A 217 5.17 -11.76 -9.23
N LEU A 218 5.31 -11.72 -7.91
CA LEU A 218 6.53 -11.23 -7.26
C LEU A 218 7.78 -12.03 -7.62
N SER A 219 7.63 -13.27 -8.13
CA SER A 219 8.74 -14.07 -8.64
C SER A 219 9.40 -13.49 -9.90
N GLN A 220 8.73 -12.57 -10.60
CA GLN A 220 9.26 -11.88 -11.79
C GLN A 220 10.11 -10.65 -11.43
N LEU A 221 9.96 -10.13 -10.20
CA LEU A 221 10.63 -8.90 -9.77
C LEU A 221 12.16 -8.94 -9.90
N PRO A 222 12.88 -10.04 -9.59
CA PRO A 222 14.34 -10.09 -9.78
C PRO A 222 14.78 -9.78 -11.21
N ALA A 223 14.10 -10.28 -12.21
CA ALA A 223 14.44 -10.00 -13.61
C ALA A 223 14.22 -8.51 -13.98
N VAL A 224 13.21 -7.86 -13.39
CA VAL A 224 12.99 -6.41 -13.54
C VAL A 224 14.14 -5.64 -12.89
N LEU A 225 14.55 -6.02 -11.68
CA LEU A 225 15.63 -5.37 -10.93
C LEU A 225 16.97 -5.50 -11.68
N ASP A 226 17.30 -6.70 -12.17
CA ASP A 226 18.51 -6.94 -12.97
C ASP A 226 18.53 -6.05 -14.24
N ASN A 227 17.38 -5.91 -14.91
CA ASN A 227 17.25 -5.04 -16.09
C ASN A 227 17.40 -3.56 -15.73
N PHE A 228 16.71 -3.11 -14.70
CA PHE A 228 16.68 -1.70 -14.29
C PHE A 228 18.05 -1.25 -13.76
N PHE A 229 18.60 -1.91 -12.76
CA PHE A 229 19.86 -1.53 -12.14
C PHE A 229 21.07 -1.84 -13.04
N GLY A 230 21.03 -2.89 -13.85
CA GLY A 230 22.07 -3.18 -14.85
C GLY A 230 22.19 -2.11 -15.95
N LYS A 231 21.11 -1.40 -16.26
CA LYS A 231 21.13 -0.21 -17.15
C LYS A 231 21.72 1.01 -16.43
N ALA A 232 21.38 1.23 -15.16
CA ALA A 232 21.89 2.34 -14.36
C ALA A 232 23.43 2.26 -14.22
N ASP A 233 23.97 1.06 -13.99
CA ASP A 233 25.43 0.88 -13.86
C ASP A 233 26.19 1.17 -15.17
N LYS A 234 25.59 0.92 -16.33
CA LYS A 234 26.20 1.24 -17.65
C LYS A 234 26.20 2.75 -17.93
N GLN A 235 25.27 3.52 -17.38
CA GLN A 235 25.19 4.96 -17.57
C GLN A 235 26.14 5.74 -16.66
N THR A 236 26.53 5.16 -15.52
CA THR A 236 27.46 5.79 -14.55
C THR A 236 28.92 5.44 -14.81
N GLY A 237 29.22 4.50 -15.72
CA GLY A 237 30.57 4.03 -16.05
C GLY A 237 31.23 4.68 -17.27
N ASN A 238 30.69 5.82 -17.76
CA ASN A 238 31.33 6.64 -18.83
C ASN A 238 31.87 7.93 -18.29
#